data_7e6804e3eba5b54fed5382842184fc1b
#
_entry.id   7e6804e3eba5b54fed5382842184fc1b
#
_cell.length_a   1.000
_cell.length_b   1.000
_cell.length_c   1.000
_cell.angle_alpha   90.00
_cell.angle_beta   90.00
_cell.angle_gamma   90.00
#
_symmetry.space_group_name_H-M   'P 1'
#
loop_
_entity.id
_entity.type
_entity.pdbx_description
1 polymer ?
#
loop_
_entity_poly.entity_id
_entity_poly.type
_entity_poly.pdbx_seq_one_letter_code
_entity_poly.pdbx_strand_id
1 'polypeptide(L)'
;MNNRKQQVVKNAHHLFVEKGFQATSIQDIIDYSGISKGTFYNYFSSKNELLIAVFTWLHTTIEQERNQLLVGKSLNDVDVFVKQIDAQMKNHHKHKFFTLLEEVFVSNDPDLKAYIKKTQFIEVNWFYKRFIDLFGQEKKPYLLDCAIMFLGMLHRNFHYNFMVNGTNTDPHEIITYSVKRLLPLVDEVASSGDILLDPQTIKEWLPSCPNTKNQIEQDISAALIDLKKQAHKQFTDEFERQKCTELISFIEEEMFKQSNPRKFVVDSALHSLKELPVNNSKTNLEELQTMIDQYVSELQSTARSN
;
A
#
# COMPACT_ATOMS: atom_id res chain seq x y z
N MET A 1 2.15 -14.14 5.71
CA MET A 1 2.17 -15.25 4.70
C MET A 1 3.32 -16.20 5.05
N ASN A 2 3.14 -17.53 5.00
CA ASN A 2 4.22 -18.49 5.24
C ASN A 2 5.40 -18.17 4.30
N ASN A 3 6.64 -18.17 4.80
CA ASN A 3 7.86 -17.79 4.05
C ASN A 3 7.99 -18.57 2.72
N ARG A 4 7.54 -19.84 2.71
CA ARG A 4 7.54 -20.71 1.54
C ARG A 4 6.48 -20.31 0.50
N LYS A 5 5.28 -19.90 0.93
CA LYS A 5 4.24 -19.37 0.03
C LYS A 5 4.68 -18.04 -0.61
N GLN A 6 5.35 -17.17 0.14
CA GLN A 6 5.93 -15.93 -0.41
C GLN A 6 7.01 -16.19 -1.45
N GLN A 7 7.85 -17.20 -1.23
CA GLN A 7 8.88 -17.56 -2.22
C GLN A 7 8.24 -18.03 -3.53
N VAL A 8 7.16 -18.81 -3.47
CA VAL A 8 6.41 -19.23 -4.68
C VAL A 8 5.84 -18.04 -5.43
N VAL A 9 5.30 -17.02 -4.72
CA VAL A 9 4.79 -15.78 -5.34
C VAL A 9 5.90 -15.02 -6.07
N LYS A 10 7.09 -14.88 -5.45
CA LYS A 10 8.25 -14.21 -6.08
C LYS A 10 8.78 -14.97 -7.30
N ASN A 11 8.84 -16.29 -7.20
CA ASN A 11 9.25 -17.16 -8.30
C ASN A 11 8.28 -17.10 -9.48
N ALA A 12 6.98 -17.12 -9.18
CA ALA A 12 5.93 -16.95 -10.19
C ALA A 12 6.01 -15.57 -10.88
N HIS A 13 6.20 -14.50 -10.10
CA HIS A 13 6.44 -13.17 -10.66
C HIS A 13 7.61 -13.15 -11.65
N HIS A 14 8.75 -13.75 -11.27
CA HIS A 14 9.90 -13.84 -12.16
C HIS A 14 9.57 -14.55 -13.48
N LEU A 15 8.91 -15.71 -13.41
CA LEU A 15 8.48 -16.45 -14.59
C LEU A 15 7.47 -15.68 -15.46
N PHE A 16 6.52 -15.00 -14.84
CA PHE A 16 5.52 -14.17 -15.53
C PHE A 16 6.17 -12.97 -16.25
N VAL A 17 7.20 -12.39 -15.66
CA VAL A 17 7.97 -11.29 -16.26
C VAL A 17 8.83 -11.78 -17.44
N GLU A 18 9.44 -12.97 -17.34
CA GLU A 18 10.35 -13.49 -18.36
C GLU A 18 9.63 -14.15 -19.53
N LYS A 19 8.64 -15.02 -19.22
CA LYS A 19 7.96 -15.83 -20.23
C LYS A 19 6.60 -15.27 -20.63
N GLY A 20 6.02 -14.34 -19.84
CA GLY A 20 4.62 -13.92 -19.92
C GLY A 20 3.71 -14.82 -19.05
N PHE A 21 2.60 -14.25 -18.59
CA PHE A 21 1.63 -14.98 -17.75
C PHE A 21 0.99 -16.14 -18.52
N GLN A 22 0.54 -15.91 -19.76
CA GLN A 22 -0.13 -16.94 -20.55
C GLN A 22 0.79 -18.15 -20.85
N ALA A 23 2.04 -17.88 -21.23
CA ALA A 23 3.00 -18.90 -21.59
C ALA A 23 3.57 -19.68 -20.39
N THR A 24 3.43 -19.18 -19.17
CA THR A 24 3.89 -19.86 -17.95
C THR A 24 2.87 -20.89 -17.49
N SER A 25 3.22 -22.16 -17.43
CA SER A 25 2.40 -23.23 -16.90
C SER A 25 2.52 -23.36 -15.38
N ILE A 26 1.52 -24.00 -14.73
CA ILE A 26 1.62 -24.37 -13.30
C ILE A 26 2.81 -25.30 -13.05
N GLN A 27 3.13 -26.16 -14.03
CA GLN A 27 4.28 -27.07 -13.91
C GLN A 27 5.62 -26.30 -13.90
N ASP A 28 5.78 -25.26 -14.75
CA ASP A 28 6.97 -24.40 -14.70
C ASP A 28 7.18 -23.78 -13.32
N ILE A 29 6.06 -23.32 -12.69
CA ILE A 29 6.09 -22.70 -11.35
C ILE A 29 6.49 -23.72 -10.29
N ILE A 30 5.93 -24.94 -10.35
CA ILE A 30 6.23 -26.04 -9.44
C ILE A 30 7.71 -26.39 -9.52
N ASP A 31 8.23 -26.61 -10.73
CA ASP A 31 9.61 -27.00 -10.99
C ASP A 31 10.59 -25.91 -10.56
N TYR A 32 10.32 -24.65 -10.92
CA TYR A 32 11.16 -23.52 -10.57
C TYR A 32 11.15 -23.22 -9.05
N SER A 33 10.03 -23.48 -8.38
CA SER A 33 9.90 -23.25 -6.94
C SER A 33 10.36 -24.43 -6.09
N GLY A 34 10.64 -25.58 -6.66
CA GLY A 34 11.05 -26.79 -5.95
C GLY A 34 10.00 -27.30 -5.00
N ILE A 35 8.71 -27.25 -5.37
CA ILE A 35 7.57 -27.69 -4.58
C ILE A 35 6.83 -28.86 -5.25
N SER A 36 6.03 -29.61 -4.47
CA SER A 36 5.16 -30.61 -5.05
C SER A 36 3.87 -29.99 -5.62
N LYS A 37 3.21 -30.71 -6.55
CA LYS A 37 1.90 -30.33 -7.09
C LYS A 37 0.87 -30.17 -5.99
N GLY A 38 0.86 -31.05 -4.99
CA GLY A 38 -0.01 -30.96 -3.81
C GLY A 38 0.25 -29.69 -3.00
N THR A 39 1.53 -29.31 -2.81
CA THR A 39 1.90 -28.07 -2.12
C THR A 39 1.42 -26.83 -2.87
N PHE A 40 1.50 -26.83 -4.21
CA PHE A 40 0.98 -25.74 -5.01
C PHE A 40 -0.52 -25.54 -4.79
N TYR A 41 -1.31 -26.61 -4.95
CA TYR A 41 -2.76 -26.52 -4.79
C TYR A 41 -3.23 -26.27 -3.35
N ASN A 42 -2.41 -26.55 -2.37
CA ASN A 42 -2.65 -26.11 -0.99
C ASN A 42 -2.44 -24.58 -0.80
N TYR A 43 -1.64 -23.94 -1.66
CA TYR A 43 -1.38 -22.51 -1.59
C TYR A 43 -2.29 -21.69 -2.49
N PHE A 44 -2.60 -22.21 -3.68
CA PHE A 44 -3.32 -21.51 -4.74
C PHE A 44 -4.19 -22.49 -5.51
N SER A 45 -5.49 -22.21 -5.60
CA SER A 45 -6.44 -23.06 -6.34
C SER A 45 -6.23 -23.00 -7.88
N SER A 46 -5.61 -21.89 -8.36
CA SER A 46 -5.39 -21.65 -9.77
C SER A 46 -4.17 -20.75 -10.04
N LYS A 47 -3.74 -20.71 -11.31
CA LYS A 47 -2.72 -19.75 -11.76
C LYS A 47 -3.20 -18.29 -11.64
N ASN A 48 -4.50 -18.04 -11.80
CA ASN A 48 -5.11 -16.73 -11.65
C ASN A 48 -5.07 -16.26 -10.17
N GLU A 49 -5.38 -17.14 -9.21
CA GLU A 49 -5.22 -16.82 -7.79
C GLU A 49 -3.77 -16.49 -7.43
N LEU A 50 -2.82 -17.23 -8.00
CA LEU A 50 -1.40 -16.92 -7.82
C LEU A 50 -1.03 -15.56 -8.43
N LEU A 51 -1.58 -15.18 -9.59
CA LEU A 51 -1.35 -13.85 -10.18
C LEU A 51 -1.93 -12.74 -9.29
N ILE A 52 -3.11 -12.93 -8.71
CA ILE A 52 -3.68 -12.02 -7.71
C ILE A 52 -2.73 -11.88 -6.50
N ALA A 53 -2.15 -12.99 -6.03
CA ALA A 53 -1.17 -12.95 -4.95
C ALA A 53 0.13 -12.21 -5.34
N VAL A 54 0.58 -12.32 -6.60
CA VAL A 54 1.71 -11.55 -7.13
C VAL A 54 1.39 -10.05 -7.12
N PHE A 55 0.24 -9.63 -7.64
CA PHE A 55 -0.16 -8.22 -7.61
C PHE A 55 -0.30 -7.70 -6.18
N THR A 56 -0.87 -8.49 -5.28
CA THR A 56 -1.01 -8.12 -3.87
C THR A 56 0.37 -7.90 -3.22
N TRP A 57 1.33 -8.78 -3.49
CA TRP A 57 2.70 -8.61 -3.02
C TRP A 57 3.36 -7.34 -3.59
N LEU A 58 3.19 -7.05 -4.88
CA LEU A 58 3.70 -5.83 -5.51
C LEU A 58 3.10 -4.57 -4.88
N HIS A 59 1.80 -4.54 -4.67
CA HIS A 59 1.12 -3.41 -4.01
C HIS A 59 1.63 -3.19 -2.59
N THR A 60 1.78 -4.25 -1.80
CA THR A 60 2.33 -4.15 -0.43
C THR A 60 3.76 -3.61 -0.44
N THR A 61 4.59 -4.04 -1.41
CA THR A 61 5.97 -3.53 -1.54
C THR A 61 5.99 -2.03 -1.86
N ILE A 62 5.15 -1.58 -2.79
CA ILE A 62 5.01 -0.16 -3.15
C ILE A 62 4.52 0.67 -1.96
N GLU A 63 3.53 0.18 -1.24
CA GLU A 63 2.99 0.85 -0.06
C GLU A 63 4.05 1.02 1.04
N GLN A 64 4.82 -0.02 1.33
CA GLN A 64 5.93 0.06 2.29
C GLN A 64 6.97 1.11 1.89
N GLU A 65 7.39 1.14 0.62
CA GLU A 65 8.35 2.13 0.14
C GLU A 65 7.80 3.56 0.22
N ARG A 66 6.54 3.78 -0.19
CA ARG A 66 5.89 5.09 -0.07
C ARG A 66 5.80 5.57 1.38
N ASN A 67 5.50 4.66 2.30
CA ASN A 67 5.39 4.97 3.72
C ASN A 67 6.76 5.29 4.34
N GLN A 68 7.82 4.60 3.92
CA GLN A 68 9.19 4.89 4.37
C GLN A 68 9.64 6.30 3.98
N LEU A 69 9.23 6.81 2.83
CA LEU A 69 9.54 8.17 2.38
C LEU A 69 8.90 9.27 3.25
N LEU A 70 7.85 8.94 4.00
CA LEU A 70 7.19 9.86 4.94
C LEU A 70 7.84 9.92 6.32
N VAL A 71 8.69 8.95 6.66
CA VAL A 71 9.31 8.91 8.00
C VAL A 71 10.16 10.16 8.21
N GLY A 72 9.87 10.91 9.29
CA GLY A 72 10.56 12.14 9.64
C GLY A 72 10.29 13.34 8.72
N LYS A 73 9.31 13.25 7.82
CA LYS A 73 8.91 14.32 6.90
C LYS A 73 7.54 14.89 7.24
N SER A 74 7.31 16.14 6.84
CA SER A 74 5.99 16.75 6.95
C SER A 74 5.01 16.10 5.97
N LEU A 75 3.76 15.93 6.41
CA LEU A 75 2.70 15.36 5.57
C LEU A 75 2.32 16.26 4.40
N ASN A 76 2.47 17.57 4.55
CA ASN A 76 2.19 18.56 3.51
C ASN A 76 3.40 18.88 2.62
N ASP A 77 4.47 18.07 2.70
CA ASP A 77 5.66 18.21 1.86
C ASP A 77 5.36 17.68 0.45
N VAL A 78 5.27 18.59 -0.52
CA VAL A 78 4.99 18.29 -1.93
C VAL A 78 6.15 17.52 -2.56
N ASP A 79 7.41 17.78 -2.18
CA ASP A 79 8.56 17.06 -2.71
C ASP A 79 8.57 15.60 -2.27
N VAL A 80 8.13 15.33 -1.04
CA VAL A 80 7.93 13.95 -0.56
C VAL A 80 6.83 13.25 -1.36
N PHE A 81 5.74 13.95 -1.65
CA PHE A 81 4.67 13.41 -2.49
C PHE A 81 5.15 13.06 -3.91
N VAL A 82 5.92 13.94 -4.55
CA VAL A 82 6.56 13.65 -5.85
C VAL A 82 7.44 12.40 -5.76
N LYS A 83 8.28 12.28 -4.72
CA LYS A 83 9.14 11.11 -4.51
C LYS A 83 8.35 9.83 -4.29
N GLN A 84 7.18 9.89 -3.65
CA GLN A 84 6.30 8.74 -3.46
C GLN A 84 5.74 8.22 -4.79
N ILE A 85 5.32 9.12 -5.69
CA ILE A 85 4.86 8.75 -7.03
C ILE A 85 6.03 8.21 -7.87
N ASP A 86 7.20 8.84 -7.78
CA ASP A 86 8.43 8.39 -8.45
C ASP A 86 8.80 6.93 -8.05
N ALA A 87 8.78 6.64 -6.75
CA ALA A 87 9.04 5.30 -6.23
C ALA A 87 8.02 4.29 -6.77
N GLN A 88 6.72 4.65 -6.80
CA GLN A 88 5.67 3.83 -7.37
C GLN A 88 5.92 3.53 -8.86
N MET A 89 6.24 4.55 -9.67
CA MET A 89 6.50 4.38 -11.10
C MET A 89 7.74 3.53 -11.36
N LYS A 90 8.82 3.73 -10.60
CA LYS A 90 10.02 2.90 -10.67
C LYS A 90 9.73 1.43 -10.35
N ASN A 91 8.91 1.17 -9.34
CA ASN A 91 8.49 -0.20 -9.00
C ASN A 91 7.63 -0.82 -10.09
N HIS A 92 6.65 -0.08 -10.64
CA HIS A 92 5.82 -0.55 -11.74
C HIS A 92 6.68 -0.93 -12.95
N HIS A 93 7.67 -0.12 -13.29
CA HIS A 93 8.60 -0.39 -14.39
C HIS A 93 9.50 -1.61 -14.09
N LYS A 94 10.13 -1.63 -12.91
CA LYS A 94 11.03 -2.72 -12.48
C LYS A 94 10.35 -4.08 -12.50
N HIS A 95 9.09 -4.14 -12.10
CA HIS A 95 8.31 -5.37 -11.98
C HIS A 95 7.42 -5.65 -13.18
N LYS A 96 7.55 -4.88 -14.27
CA LYS A 96 6.72 -4.98 -15.49
C LYS A 96 5.22 -5.04 -15.16
N PHE A 97 4.80 -4.26 -14.17
CA PHE A 97 3.42 -4.28 -13.64
C PHE A 97 2.37 -4.05 -14.74
N PHE A 98 2.57 -3.06 -15.60
CA PHE A 98 1.63 -2.73 -16.66
C PHE A 98 1.54 -3.84 -17.72
N THR A 99 2.66 -4.48 -18.08
CA THR A 99 2.67 -5.62 -19.00
C THR A 99 1.84 -6.79 -18.44
N LEU A 100 2.01 -7.11 -17.17
CA LEU A 100 1.20 -8.14 -16.51
C LEU A 100 -0.28 -7.74 -16.43
N LEU A 101 -0.56 -6.47 -16.23
CA LEU A 101 -1.92 -5.94 -16.16
C LEU A 101 -2.63 -6.04 -17.53
N GLU A 102 -1.93 -5.75 -18.63
CA GLU A 102 -2.44 -5.90 -19.99
C GLU A 102 -2.88 -7.35 -20.28
N GLU A 103 -2.09 -8.35 -19.87
CA GLU A 103 -2.46 -9.76 -20.01
C GLU A 103 -3.76 -10.11 -19.25
N VAL A 104 -4.01 -9.43 -18.12
CA VAL A 104 -5.24 -9.62 -17.35
C VAL A 104 -6.46 -8.97 -18.04
N PHE A 105 -6.28 -7.81 -18.68
CA PHE A 105 -7.36 -7.16 -19.43
C PHE A 105 -7.86 -8.03 -20.60
N VAL A 106 -6.97 -8.80 -21.21
CA VAL A 106 -7.32 -9.77 -22.27
C VAL A 106 -7.99 -11.02 -21.68
N SER A 107 -7.77 -11.32 -20.40
CA SER A 107 -8.41 -12.43 -19.71
C SER A 107 -9.91 -12.16 -19.47
N ASN A 108 -10.73 -13.20 -19.65
CA ASN A 108 -12.15 -13.14 -19.31
C ASN A 108 -12.45 -13.62 -17.87
N ASP A 109 -11.42 -13.79 -17.04
CA ASP A 109 -11.58 -14.27 -15.68
C ASP A 109 -12.26 -13.22 -14.78
N PRO A 110 -13.38 -13.54 -14.12
CA PRO A 110 -14.13 -12.59 -13.31
C PRO A 110 -13.39 -12.16 -12.04
N ASP A 111 -12.60 -13.06 -11.42
CA ASP A 111 -11.88 -12.76 -10.20
C ASP A 111 -10.73 -11.79 -10.47
N LEU A 112 -10.01 -11.96 -11.58
CA LEU A 112 -9.00 -11.03 -12.04
C LEU A 112 -9.59 -9.65 -12.35
N LYS A 113 -10.74 -9.59 -13.03
CA LYS A 113 -11.45 -8.33 -13.32
C LYS A 113 -11.90 -7.62 -12.03
N ALA A 114 -12.45 -8.38 -11.08
CA ALA A 114 -12.87 -7.85 -9.79
C ALA A 114 -11.66 -7.32 -8.99
N TYR A 115 -10.54 -8.03 -9.03
CA TYR A 115 -9.31 -7.59 -8.39
C TYR A 115 -8.79 -6.28 -8.98
N ILE A 116 -8.75 -6.15 -10.31
CA ILE A 116 -8.31 -4.89 -10.97
C ILE A 116 -9.22 -3.73 -10.57
N LYS A 117 -10.54 -3.93 -10.62
CA LYS A 117 -11.48 -2.89 -10.19
C LYS A 117 -11.21 -2.44 -8.75
N LYS A 118 -10.97 -3.39 -7.85
CA LYS A 118 -10.61 -3.11 -6.46
C LYS A 118 -9.31 -2.30 -6.35
N THR A 119 -8.27 -2.66 -7.12
CA THR A 119 -6.98 -1.95 -7.05
C THR A 119 -7.06 -0.52 -7.57
N GLN A 120 -7.90 -0.24 -8.58
CA GLN A 120 -8.18 1.13 -9.02
C GLN A 120 -8.78 1.98 -7.90
N PHE A 121 -9.72 1.44 -7.13
CA PHE A 121 -10.29 2.15 -5.97
C PHE A 121 -9.27 2.35 -4.85
N ILE A 122 -8.39 1.37 -4.59
CA ILE A 122 -7.31 1.50 -3.62
C ILE A 122 -6.36 2.63 -4.04
N GLU A 123 -6.04 2.75 -5.31
CA GLU A 123 -5.17 3.81 -5.83
C GLU A 123 -5.82 5.20 -5.66
N VAL A 124 -7.07 5.37 -6.08
CA VAL A 124 -7.83 6.62 -5.87
C VAL A 124 -7.88 6.99 -4.39
N ASN A 125 -8.17 6.03 -3.51
CA ASN A 125 -8.24 6.27 -2.07
C ASN A 125 -6.87 6.68 -1.48
N TRP A 126 -5.77 6.12 -1.97
CA TRP A 126 -4.43 6.55 -1.55
C TRP A 126 -4.17 8.01 -1.92
N PHE A 127 -4.46 8.43 -3.16
CA PHE A 127 -4.31 9.82 -3.59
C PHE A 127 -5.24 10.74 -2.80
N TYR A 128 -6.50 10.35 -2.58
CA TYR A 128 -7.44 11.12 -1.77
C TYR A 128 -6.93 11.36 -0.34
N LYS A 129 -6.45 10.32 0.34
CA LYS A 129 -5.85 10.44 1.69
C LYS A 129 -4.61 11.34 1.67
N ARG A 130 -3.72 11.16 0.68
CA ARG A 130 -2.53 12.01 0.53
C ARG A 130 -2.89 13.48 0.25
N PHE A 131 -3.96 13.73 -0.48
CA PHE A 131 -4.43 15.10 -0.73
C PHE A 131 -4.99 15.74 0.54
N ILE A 132 -5.66 14.98 1.40
CA ILE A 132 -6.06 15.48 2.72
C ILE A 132 -4.82 15.88 3.54
N ASP A 133 -3.75 15.08 3.49
CA ASP A 133 -2.48 15.40 4.16
C ASP A 133 -1.81 16.66 3.59
N LEU A 134 -1.87 16.86 2.27
CA LEU A 134 -1.24 17.98 1.57
C LEU A 134 -2.01 19.29 1.70
N PHE A 135 -3.34 19.22 1.55
CA PHE A 135 -4.20 20.40 1.38
C PHE A 135 -5.08 20.71 2.60
N GLY A 136 -5.12 19.81 3.59
CA GLY A 136 -5.85 19.99 4.84
C GLY A 136 -7.30 19.47 4.81
N GLN A 137 -7.87 19.38 6.01
CA GLN A 137 -9.22 18.85 6.22
C GLN A 137 -10.33 19.77 5.68
N GLU A 138 -10.06 21.05 5.58
CA GLU A 138 -11.04 22.03 5.08
C GLU A 138 -11.43 21.79 3.63
N LYS A 139 -10.48 21.34 2.81
CA LYS A 139 -10.69 21.01 1.40
C LYS A 139 -11.15 19.57 1.16
N LYS A 140 -11.22 18.75 2.19
CA LYS A 140 -11.58 17.33 2.13
C LYS A 140 -12.79 17.00 1.25
N PRO A 141 -13.90 17.76 1.27
CA PRO A 141 -15.06 17.46 0.44
C PRO A 141 -14.78 17.42 -1.06
N TYR A 142 -13.77 18.18 -1.52
CA TYR A 142 -13.42 18.37 -2.94
C TYR A 142 -12.27 17.47 -3.41
N LEU A 143 -11.52 16.88 -2.48
CA LEU A 143 -10.27 16.20 -2.78
C LEU A 143 -10.44 14.85 -3.47
N LEU A 144 -11.64 14.23 -3.41
CA LEU A 144 -11.91 12.99 -4.15
C LEU A 144 -11.94 13.27 -5.66
N ASP A 145 -12.65 14.29 -6.08
CA ASP A 145 -12.72 14.70 -7.49
C ASP A 145 -11.34 15.12 -8.00
N CYS A 146 -10.60 15.90 -7.20
CA CYS A 146 -9.22 16.26 -7.50
C CYS A 146 -8.30 15.05 -7.66
N ALA A 147 -8.47 14.00 -6.84
CA ALA A 147 -7.67 12.77 -6.93
C ALA A 147 -7.95 12.02 -8.24
N ILE A 148 -9.20 11.93 -8.65
CA ILE A 148 -9.60 11.29 -9.90
C ILE A 148 -9.09 12.08 -11.11
N MET A 149 -9.26 13.42 -11.10
CA MET A 149 -8.74 14.29 -12.17
C MET A 149 -7.21 14.20 -12.27
N PHE A 150 -6.52 14.23 -11.14
CA PHE A 150 -5.06 14.12 -11.11
C PHE A 150 -4.58 12.78 -11.68
N LEU A 151 -5.20 11.67 -11.27
CA LEU A 151 -4.87 10.34 -11.81
C LEU A 151 -5.10 10.27 -13.32
N GLY A 152 -6.22 10.79 -13.80
CA GLY A 152 -6.50 10.86 -15.23
C GLY A 152 -5.44 11.66 -16.00
N MET A 153 -5.06 12.83 -15.48
CA MET A 153 -4.01 13.67 -16.05
C MET A 153 -2.64 12.95 -16.01
N LEU A 154 -2.26 12.38 -14.87
CA LEU A 154 -0.98 11.70 -14.69
C LEU A 154 -0.83 10.52 -15.64
N HIS A 155 -1.84 9.63 -15.70
CA HIS A 155 -1.85 8.45 -16.56
C HIS A 155 -1.78 8.83 -18.04
N ARG A 156 -2.52 9.87 -18.47
CA ARG A 156 -2.48 10.32 -19.88
C ARG A 156 -1.17 11.00 -20.22
N ASN A 157 -0.59 11.79 -19.33
CA ASN A 157 0.73 12.38 -19.52
C ASN A 157 1.80 11.28 -19.68
N PHE A 158 1.79 10.25 -18.85
CA PHE A 158 2.68 9.10 -19.02
C PHE A 158 2.47 8.40 -20.36
N HIS A 159 1.23 8.08 -20.69
CA HIS A 159 0.90 7.36 -21.93
C HIS A 159 1.41 8.07 -23.17
N TYR A 160 1.09 9.36 -23.34
CA TYR A 160 1.48 10.08 -24.54
C TYR A 160 2.98 10.42 -24.57
N ASN A 161 3.58 10.76 -23.44
CA ASN A 161 5.02 10.97 -23.39
C ASN A 161 5.79 9.69 -23.75
N PHE A 162 5.33 8.53 -23.27
CA PHE A 162 5.94 7.27 -23.62
C PHE A 162 5.77 6.92 -25.11
N MET A 163 4.61 7.21 -25.69
CA MET A 163 4.38 7.01 -27.14
C MET A 163 5.29 7.86 -28.01
N VAL A 164 5.60 9.10 -27.59
CA VAL A 164 6.44 10.03 -28.35
C VAL A 164 7.92 9.80 -28.10
N ASN A 165 8.34 9.63 -26.85
CA ASN A 165 9.75 9.64 -26.43
C ASN A 165 10.30 8.23 -26.14
N GLY A 166 9.42 7.21 -26.05
CA GLY A 166 9.81 5.82 -25.75
C GLY A 166 10.63 5.73 -24.45
N THR A 167 11.77 5.08 -24.53
CA THR A 167 12.71 4.88 -23.39
C THR A 167 13.38 6.17 -22.90
N ASN A 168 13.29 7.28 -23.67
CA ASN A 168 13.83 8.57 -23.28
C ASN A 168 12.84 9.38 -22.42
N THR A 169 11.69 8.83 -22.10
CA THR A 169 10.72 9.44 -21.19
C THR A 169 11.32 9.59 -19.79
N ASP A 170 11.32 10.82 -19.25
CA ASP A 170 11.68 11.08 -17.86
C ASP A 170 10.41 11.05 -16.97
N PRO A 171 10.21 10.01 -16.15
CA PRO A 171 9.07 9.92 -15.24
C PRO A 171 9.01 11.08 -14.25
N HIS A 172 10.15 11.55 -13.76
CA HIS A 172 10.22 12.62 -12.78
C HIS A 172 9.71 13.96 -13.33
N GLU A 173 10.04 14.27 -14.58
CA GLU A 173 9.54 15.48 -15.27
C GLU A 173 8.02 15.46 -15.39
N ILE A 174 7.45 14.32 -15.83
CA ILE A 174 5.99 14.13 -15.97
C ILE A 174 5.27 14.28 -14.63
N ILE A 175 5.79 13.68 -13.58
CA ILE A 175 5.22 13.74 -12.23
C ILE A 175 5.25 15.18 -11.72
N THR A 176 6.40 15.82 -11.81
CA THR A 176 6.60 17.21 -11.36
C THR A 176 5.68 18.17 -12.12
N TYR A 177 5.57 18.00 -13.44
CA TYR A 177 4.63 18.79 -14.26
C TYR A 177 3.19 18.60 -13.79
N SER A 178 2.76 17.34 -13.59
CA SER A 178 1.39 17.03 -13.19
C SER A 178 1.07 17.54 -11.78
N VAL A 179 2.01 17.43 -10.83
CA VAL A 179 1.84 17.95 -9.47
C VAL A 179 1.75 19.49 -9.47
N LYS A 180 2.53 20.19 -10.31
CA LYS A 180 2.40 21.64 -10.45
C LYS A 180 1.02 22.09 -10.97
N ARG A 181 0.32 21.26 -11.74
CA ARG A 181 -1.04 21.54 -12.22
C ARG A 181 -2.11 21.19 -11.17
N LEU A 182 -1.81 20.24 -10.28
CA LEU A 182 -2.71 19.88 -9.19
C LEU A 182 -2.95 21.05 -8.22
N LEU A 183 -1.90 21.81 -7.86
CA LEU A 183 -2.00 22.85 -6.85
C LEU A 183 -3.11 23.89 -7.17
N PRO A 184 -3.09 24.58 -8.33
CA PRO A 184 -4.15 25.52 -8.69
C PRO A 184 -5.50 24.83 -8.94
N LEU A 185 -5.52 23.56 -9.39
CA LEU A 185 -6.75 22.81 -9.59
C LEU A 185 -7.50 22.60 -8.28
N VAL A 186 -6.80 22.24 -7.20
CA VAL A 186 -7.43 22.05 -5.88
C VAL A 186 -8.02 23.35 -5.35
N ASP A 187 -7.33 24.49 -5.56
CA ASP A 187 -7.81 25.79 -5.13
C ASP A 187 -9.06 26.22 -5.91
N GLU A 188 -9.07 25.96 -7.21
CA GLU A 188 -10.20 26.28 -8.09
C GLU A 188 -11.43 25.44 -7.71
N VAL A 189 -11.30 24.12 -7.64
CA VAL A 189 -12.41 23.22 -7.28
C VAL A 189 -12.97 23.54 -5.89
N ALA A 190 -12.10 23.83 -4.91
CA ALA A 190 -12.55 24.22 -3.57
C ALA A 190 -13.26 25.58 -3.56
N SER A 191 -12.89 26.51 -4.46
CA SER A 191 -13.50 27.84 -4.58
C SER A 191 -14.83 27.80 -5.31
N SER A 192 -15.00 26.91 -6.31
CA SER A 192 -16.27 26.72 -7.01
C SER A 192 -17.34 26.10 -6.10
N GLY A 193 -16.92 25.26 -5.16
CA GLY A 193 -17.82 24.53 -4.28
C GLY A 193 -18.52 23.33 -4.94
N ASP A 194 -18.19 23.03 -6.20
CA ASP A 194 -18.79 21.93 -6.94
C ASP A 194 -18.20 20.58 -6.50
N ILE A 195 -19.07 19.61 -6.28
CA ILE A 195 -18.72 18.22 -5.93
C ILE A 195 -19.40 17.28 -6.92
N LEU A 196 -18.61 16.51 -7.67
CA LEU A 196 -19.14 15.50 -8.59
C LEU A 196 -19.37 14.17 -7.86
N LEU A 197 -18.47 13.78 -6.97
CA LEU A 197 -18.53 12.53 -6.22
C LEU A 197 -18.43 12.78 -4.72
N ASP A 198 -19.45 12.34 -3.97
CA ASP A 198 -19.41 12.39 -2.51
C ASP A 198 -18.25 11.50 -1.99
N PRO A 199 -17.35 12.04 -1.14
CA PRO A 199 -16.30 11.25 -0.50
C PRO A 199 -16.80 10.03 0.30
N GLN A 200 -18.07 9.99 0.72
CA GLN A 200 -18.68 8.81 1.35
C GLN A 200 -18.70 7.60 0.41
N THR A 201 -18.77 7.83 -0.91
CA THR A 201 -18.77 6.79 -1.95
C THR A 201 -17.52 5.89 -1.89
N ILE A 202 -16.38 6.40 -1.39
CA ILE A 202 -15.17 5.58 -1.20
C ILE A 202 -15.44 4.39 -0.27
N LYS A 203 -16.26 4.56 0.76
CA LYS A 203 -16.62 3.48 1.69
C LYS A 203 -17.44 2.38 1.00
N GLU A 204 -18.24 2.75 0.00
CA GLU A 204 -19.02 1.82 -0.80
C GLU A 204 -18.13 1.09 -1.85
N TRP A 205 -17.16 1.79 -2.42
CA TRP A 205 -16.22 1.21 -3.40
C TRP A 205 -15.22 0.26 -2.77
N LEU A 206 -14.85 0.53 -1.54
CA LEU A 206 -14.01 -0.32 -0.72
C LEU A 206 -14.83 -0.83 0.48
N PRO A 207 -15.92 -1.58 0.25
CA PRO A 207 -16.62 -2.22 1.35
C PRO A 207 -15.56 -3.04 2.09
N SER A 208 -15.62 -2.97 3.41
CA SER A 208 -14.77 -3.76 4.29
C SER A 208 -14.77 -5.19 3.77
N CYS A 209 -13.77 -5.56 2.98
CA CYS A 209 -13.65 -6.93 2.54
C CYS A 209 -13.60 -7.81 3.79
N PRO A 210 -14.28 -8.97 3.82
CA PRO A 210 -14.19 -9.90 4.94
C PRO A 210 -12.78 -10.49 5.12
N ASN A 211 -11.77 -9.95 4.46
CA ASN A 211 -10.37 -10.15 4.77
C ASN A 211 -9.98 -9.13 5.85
N THR A 212 -10.58 -9.31 7.02
CA THR A 212 -10.29 -8.56 8.25
C THR A 212 -8.79 -8.42 8.47
N LYS A 213 -8.01 -9.44 8.15
CA LYS A 213 -6.57 -9.48 8.32
C LYS A 213 -5.81 -8.40 7.54
N ASN A 214 -6.05 -8.24 6.24
CA ASN A 214 -5.35 -7.22 5.42
C ASN A 214 -5.77 -5.80 5.80
N GLN A 215 -7.02 -5.60 6.23
CA GLN A 215 -7.49 -4.31 6.70
C GLN A 215 -6.86 -3.97 8.04
N ILE A 216 -6.83 -4.90 8.98
CA ILE A 216 -6.19 -4.72 10.29
C ILE A 216 -4.68 -4.47 10.12
N GLU A 217 -3.99 -5.18 9.21
CA GLU A 217 -2.59 -4.91 8.88
C GLU A 217 -2.38 -3.45 8.39
N GLN A 218 -3.26 -2.95 7.53
CA GLN A 218 -3.21 -1.58 7.03
C GLN A 218 -3.50 -0.56 8.14
N ASP A 219 -4.47 -0.82 8.98
CA ASP A 219 -4.85 0.07 10.09
C ASP A 219 -3.72 0.13 11.14
N ILE A 220 -3.11 -1.00 11.48
CA ILE A 220 -1.92 -1.08 12.34
C ILE A 220 -0.76 -0.30 11.73
N SER A 221 -0.47 -0.51 10.44
CA SER A 221 0.61 0.20 9.74
C SER A 221 0.38 1.71 9.74
N ALA A 222 -0.84 2.15 9.45
CA ALA A 222 -1.20 3.57 9.48
C ALA A 222 -1.05 4.17 10.88
N ALA A 223 -1.51 3.48 11.92
CA ALA A 223 -1.37 3.92 13.32
C ALA A 223 0.10 4.03 13.76
N LEU A 224 0.96 3.05 13.39
CA LEU A 224 2.41 3.08 13.68
C LEU A 224 3.11 4.25 12.98
N ILE A 225 2.73 4.55 11.73
CA ILE A 225 3.25 5.70 10.99
C ILE A 225 2.85 7.01 11.68
N ASP A 226 1.59 7.13 12.11
CA ASP A 226 1.11 8.33 12.79
C ASP A 226 1.83 8.53 14.13
N LEU A 227 2.05 7.48 14.90
CA LEU A 227 2.85 7.53 16.13
C LEU A 227 4.31 7.98 15.87
N LYS A 228 4.97 7.49 14.80
CA LYS A 228 6.30 7.97 14.40
C LYS A 228 6.29 9.47 14.10
N LYS A 229 5.26 9.97 13.41
CA LYS A 229 5.12 11.40 13.12
C LYS A 229 4.90 12.24 14.36
N GLN A 230 4.06 11.77 15.29
CA GLN A 230 3.81 12.43 16.56
C GLN A 230 5.09 12.50 17.40
N ALA A 231 5.85 11.41 17.49
CA ALA A 231 7.14 11.38 18.18
C ALA A 231 8.12 12.44 17.63
N HIS A 232 8.24 12.58 16.31
CA HIS A 232 9.09 13.60 15.70
C HIS A 232 8.65 15.04 15.97
N LYS A 233 7.35 15.28 16.19
CA LYS A 233 6.82 16.63 16.48
C LYS A 233 6.91 16.99 17.96
N GLN A 234 6.78 16.02 18.85
CA GLN A 234 6.60 16.28 20.29
C GLN A 234 7.90 16.21 21.10
N PHE A 235 8.82 15.32 20.70
CA PHE A 235 10.09 15.20 21.43
C PHE A 235 11.13 16.20 20.91
N THR A 236 11.52 17.12 21.80
CA THR A 236 12.67 18.01 21.60
C THR A 236 13.97 17.29 21.96
N ASP A 237 13.93 16.30 22.86
CA ASP A 237 15.05 15.46 23.25
C ASP A 237 15.28 14.36 22.18
N GLU A 238 16.49 14.33 21.64
CA GLU A 238 16.93 13.36 20.62
C GLU A 238 16.86 11.91 21.13
N PHE A 239 17.24 11.69 22.41
CA PHE A 239 17.25 10.35 23.00
C PHE A 239 15.84 9.77 23.14
N GLU A 240 14.87 10.55 23.64
CA GLU A 240 13.48 10.10 23.77
C GLU A 240 12.83 9.90 22.39
N ARG A 241 13.16 10.73 21.43
CA ARG A 241 12.71 10.59 20.04
C ARG A 241 13.23 9.30 19.39
N GLN A 242 14.52 9.02 19.57
CA GLN A 242 15.15 7.80 19.05
C GLN A 242 14.55 6.56 19.69
N LYS A 243 14.42 6.55 21.03
CA LYS A 243 13.79 5.46 21.79
C LYS A 243 12.37 5.15 21.30
N CYS A 244 11.56 6.19 21.13
CA CYS A 244 10.20 6.04 20.59
C CYS A 244 10.22 5.44 19.19
N THR A 245 11.06 5.93 18.30
CA THR A 245 11.17 5.47 16.91
C THR A 245 11.65 4.01 16.83
N GLU A 246 12.58 3.62 17.68
CA GLU A 246 13.09 2.23 17.75
C GLU A 246 12.02 1.27 18.25
N LEU A 247 11.25 1.62 19.30
CA LEU A 247 10.14 0.80 19.80
C LEU A 247 9.05 0.61 18.73
N ILE A 248 8.66 1.67 18.03
CA ILE A 248 7.67 1.59 16.97
C ILE A 248 8.18 0.74 15.79
N SER A 249 9.45 0.92 15.40
CA SER A 249 10.06 0.12 14.33
C SER A 249 10.17 -1.36 14.71
N PHE A 250 10.46 -1.66 15.99
CA PHE A 250 10.43 -3.02 16.49
C PHE A 250 9.03 -3.65 16.39
N ILE A 251 7.98 -2.94 16.79
CA ILE A 251 6.59 -3.42 16.67
C ILE A 251 6.26 -3.71 15.20
N GLU A 252 6.61 -2.81 14.29
CA GLU A 252 6.40 -2.98 12.85
C GLU A 252 7.10 -4.22 12.29
N GLU A 253 8.37 -4.44 12.68
CA GLU A 253 9.14 -5.61 12.25
C GLU A 253 8.57 -6.92 12.82
N GLU A 254 8.23 -6.92 14.08
CA GLU A 254 7.68 -8.11 14.73
C GLU A 254 6.31 -8.49 14.16
N MET A 255 5.45 -7.50 13.90
CA MET A 255 4.10 -7.73 13.37
C MET A 255 4.09 -8.17 11.91
N PHE A 256 4.95 -7.60 11.05
CA PHE A 256 4.82 -7.78 9.60
C PHE A 256 5.93 -8.61 8.95
N LYS A 257 7.11 -8.71 9.58
CA LYS A 257 8.22 -9.50 9.04
C LYS A 257 8.30 -10.91 9.65
N GLN A 258 7.71 -11.13 10.83
CA GLN A 258 7.72 -12.43 11.49
C GLN A 258 6.50 -13.27 11.09
N SER A 259 6.73 -14.55 10.81
CA SER A 259 5.65 -15.51 10.46
C SER A 259 4.71 -15.78 11.63
N ASN A 260 5.17 -15.59 12.85
CA ASN A 260 4.40 -15.76 14.09
C ASN A 260 4.84 -14.66 15.08
N PRO A 261 4.14 -13.52 15.10
CA PRO A 261 4.49 -12.39 15.96
C PRO A 261 4.45 -12.78 17.43
N ARG A 262 5.50 -12.43 18.18
CA ARG A 262 5.60 -12.70 19.62
C ARG A 262 4.83 -11.64 20.39
N LYS A 263 3.52 -11.88 20.57
CA LYS A 263 2.57 -10.94 21.17
C LYS A 263 3.09 -10.31 22.48
N PHE A 264 3.62 -11.12 23.42
CA PHE A 264 4.11 -10.62 24.70
C PHE A 264 5.27 -9.63 24.58
N VAL A 265 6.09 -9.72 23.51
CA VAL A 265 7.19 -8.76 23.25
C VAL A 265 6.63 -7.46 22.66
N VAL A 266 5.65 -7.58 21.77
CA VAL A 266 4.92 -6.42 21.23
C VAL A 266 4.18 -5.68 22.35
N ASP A 267 3.49 -6.40 23.24
CA ASP A 267 2.81 -5.81 24.40
C ASP A 267 3.79 -5.06 25.32
N SER A 268 4.99 -5.59 25.53
CA SER A 268 6.04 -4.93 26.32
C SER A 268 6.54 -3.64 25.64
N ALA A 269 6.71 -3.66 24.31
CA ALA A 269 7.09 -2.49 23.55
C ALA A 269 6.00 -1.39 23.58
N LEU A 270 4.72 -1.78 23.45
CA LEU A 270 3.58 -0.87 23.59
C LEU A 270 3.47 -0.28 25.00
N HIS A 271 3.73 -1.08 26.03
CA HIS A 271 3.77 -0.58 27.40
C HIS A 271 4.87 0.47 27.58
N SER A 272 6.07 0.21 27.06
CA SER A 272 7.17 1.18 27.09
C SER A 272 6.85 2.48 26.33
N LEU A 273 6.08 2.40 25.24
CA LEU A 273 5.60 3.57 24.52
C LEU A 273 4.56 4.38 25.34
N LYS A 274 3.70 3.71 26.13
CA LYS A 274 2.70 4.36 26.98
C LYS A 274 3.34 5.15 28.13
N GLU A 275 4.56 4.79 28.56
CA GLU A 275 5.30 5.48 29.61
C GLU A 275 6.01 6.75 29.10
N LEU A 276 6.18 6.90 27.79
CA LEU A 276 6.77 8.11 27.22
C LEU A 276 5.78 9.28 27.31
N PRO A 277 6.26 10.52 27.53
CA PRO A 277 5.41 11.70 27.68
C PRO A 277 4.86 12.18 26.32
N VAL A 278 4.11 11.33 25.63
CA VAL A 278 3.46 11.67 24.35
C VAL A 278 2.05 12.16 24.64
N ASN A 279 1.84 13.47 24.62
CA ASN A 279 0.53 14.10 24.82
C ASN A 279 -0.42 13.72 23.67
N ASN A 280 -1.62 13.26 23.98
CA ASN A 280 -2.71 12.78 23.11
C ASN A 280 -2.60 11.35 22.55
N SER A 281 -1.58 10.57 22.82
CA SER A 281 -1.42 9.24 22.21
C SER A 281 -1.97 8.07 23.05
N LYS A 282 -2.46 8.32 24.28
CA LYS A 282 -3.01 7.21 25.09
C LYS A 282 -4.18 6.51 24.40
N THR A 283 -5.12 7.27 23.85
CA THR A 283 -6.27 6.74 23.08
C THR A 283 -5.79 6.01 21.82
N ASN A 284 -4.85 6.59 21.08
CA ASN A 284 -4.29 5.98 19.87
C ASN A 284 -3.52 4.68 20.17
N LEU A 285 -2.81 4.59 21.30
CA LEU A 285 -2.08 3.39 21.72
C LEU A 285 -3.03 2.29 22.23
N GLU A 286 -4.16 2.62 22.81
CA GLU A 286 -5.20 1.64 23.19
C GLU A 286 -5.93 1.08 21.97
N GLU A 287 -6.24 1.93 20.99
CA GLU A 287 -6.79 1.50 19.70
C GLU A 287 -5.80 0.61 18.95
N LEU A 288 -4.52 0.98 18.90
CA LEU A 288 -3.46 0.18 18.30
C LEU A 288 -3.32 -1.19 19.00
N GLN A 289 -3.36 -1.22 20.33
CA GLN A 289 -3.35 -2.47 21.10
C GLN A 289 -4.51 -3.38 20.71
N THR A 290 -5.72 -2.80 20.61
CA THR A 290 -6.94 -3.54 20.22
C THR A 290 -6.81 -4.14 18.82
N MET A 291 -6.31 -3.37 17.84
CA MET A 291 -6.07 -3.85 16.48
C MET A 291 -5.02 -4.97 16.45
N ILE A 292 -3.93 -4.86 17.22
CA ILE A 292 -2.89 -5.89 17.33
C ILE A 292 -3.46 -7.17 17.95
N ASP A 293 -4.27 -7.07 19.00
CA ASP A 293 -4.91 -8.21 19.65
C ASP A 293 -5.83 -8.95 18.68
N GLN A 294 -6.63 -8.23 17.93
CA GLN A 294 -7.49 -8.78 16.89
C GLN A 294 -6.67 -9.48 15.80
N TYR A 295 -5.64 -8.84 15.29
CA TYR A 295 -4.76 -9.41 14.27
C TYR A 295 -4.10 -10.72 14.69
N VAL A 296 -3.52 -10.76 15.90
CA VAL A 296 -2.87 -11.96 16.45
C VAL A 296 -3.89 -13.08 16.67
N SER A 297 -5.11 -12.77 17.14
CA SER A 297 -6.17 -13.76 17.33
C SER A 297 -6.61 -14.39 16.00
N GLU A 298 -6.70 -13.60 14.93
CA GLU A 298 -7.00 -14.10 13.58
C GLU A 298 -5.88 -14.98 13.01
N LEU A 299 -4.62 -14.63 13.26
CA LEU A 299 -3.48 -15.48 12.90
C LEU A 299 -3.54 -16.86 13.57
N GLN A 300 -3.87 -16.89 14.85
CA GLN A 300 -3.96 -18.12 15.63
C GLN A 300 -5.17 -18.97 15.23
N SER A 301 -6.30 -18.37 14.90
CA SER A 301 -7.49 -19.08 14.41
C SER A 301 -7.24 -19.74 13.06
N THR A 302 -6.55 -19.05 12.16
CA THR A 302 -6.17 -19.58 10.83
C THR A 302 -5.14 -20.71 10.94
N ALA A 303 -4.24 -20.66 11.94
CA ALA A 303 -3.25 -21.71 12.19
C ALA A 303 -3.85 -22.98 12.81
N ARG A 304 -5.01 -22.90 13.46
CA ARG A 304 -5.73 -24.06 14.05
C ARG A 304 -6.67 -24.75 13.06
N SER A 305 -6.98 -24.09 11.94
CA SER A 305 -7.89 -24.61 10.90
C SER A 305 -7.13 -25.30 9.75
N ASN A 306 -5.80 -25.31 9.78
CA ASN A 306 -4.88 -26.03 8.90
C ASN A 306 -4.12 -27.12 9.66
#